data_a996e7c18f4c934971158c723529e6b9
#
_entry.id   a996e7c18f4c934971158c723529e6b9
#
_cell.length_a   1.000
_cell.length_b   1.000
_cell.length_c   1.000
_cell.angle_alpha   90.00
_cell.angle_beta   90.00
_cell.angle_gamma   90.00
#
_symmetry.space_group_name_H-M   'P 1'
#
loop_
_entity.id
_entity.type
_entity.pdbx_description
1 polymer ?
#
loop_
_entity_poly.entity_id
_entity_poly.type
_entity_poly.pdbx_seq_one_letter_code
_entity_poly.pdbx_strand_id
1 'polypeptide(L)'
;SLHDALPIYALLDTYEPGATVGQLMPLFAQLRARLVPLLKRVQASTVSIDDSCLHYAFDHTKQIEFGRLVLVAMGYDFERGRLDLSAHPFTTSFHPTDVRVTTRVFEKDLPSCLFSCIHEGGHGLYDQGLDPRYYGSPLGESVSLGFHESQSRLWENCVGRSRAFWHCFYPLLQQTFPQQLAGVSVDQFYAAINRVTPSLIRVEADELTYNLHIMLRVEIEQ
;
A
#
# COMPACT_ATOMS: atom_id res chain seq x y z
N SER A 1 7.36 -32.16 20.12
CA SER A 1 7.42 -32.29 18.65
C SER A 1 6.79 -31.02 18.03
N LEU A 2 7.25 -30.61 16.88
CA LEU A 2 6.68 -29.48 16.13
C LEU A 2 5.20 -29.72 15.72
N HIS A 3 4.69 -30.94 15.91
CA HIS A 3 3.29 -31.29 15.67
C HIS A 3 2.34 -30.88 16.80
N ASP A 4 2.85 -30.46 17.96
CA ASP A 4 2.04 -29.99 19.09
C ASP A 4 1.91 -28.44 19.10
N ALA A 5 2.56 -27.72 18.17
CA ALA A 5 2.32 -26.31 17.95
C ALA A 5 0.90 -26.13 17.38
N LEU A 6 0.16 -25.20 17.98
CA LEU A 6 -1.13 -24.79 17.43
C LEU A 6 -0.94 -24.41 15.94
N PRO A 7 -1.85 -24.83 15.06
CA PRO A 7 -1.80 -24.41 13.66
C PRO A 7 -1.66 -22.89 13.59
N ILE A 8 -0.83 -22.37 12.67
CA ILE A 8 -0.55 -20.93 12.53
C ILE A 8 -1.84 -20.11 12.46
N TYR A 9 -2.89 -20.66 11.94
CA TYR A 9 -4.22 -20.04 11.85
C TYR A 9 -4.87 -19.75 13.21
N ALA A 10 -4.59 -20.57 14.24
CA ALA A 10 -5.08 -20.30 15.60
C ALA A 10 -4.39 -19.05 16.18
N LEU A 11 -3.14 -18.80 15.78
CA LEU A 11 -2.40 -17.60 16.19
C LEU A 11 -2.90 -16.34 15.45
N LEU A 12 -3.46 -16.50 14.27
CA LEU A 12 -4.00 -15.39 13.48
C LEU A 12 -5.30 -14.84 14.04
N ASP A 13 -6.04 -15.60 14.86
CA ASP A 13 -7.30 -15.14 15.49
C ASP A 13 -7.09 -13.87 16.34
N THR A 14 -5.89 -13.69 16.90
CA THR A 14 -5.52 -12.48 17.65
C THR A 14 -5.55 -11.22 16.78
N TYR A 15 -5.28 -11.36 15.48
CA TYR A 15 -5.18 -10.26 14.52
C TYR A 15 -6.43 -10.07 13.69
N GLU A 16 -7.18 -11.15 13.46
CA GLU A 16 -8.43 -11.18 12.69
C GLU A 16 -9.45 -12.07 13.40
N PRO A 17 -10.09 -11.57 14.48
CA PRO A 17 -10.97 -12.36 15.32
C PRO A 17 -12.11 -13.02 14.55
N GLY A 18 -12.25 -14.32 14.72
CA GLY A 18 -13.30 -15.12 14.09
C GLY A 18 -13.03 -15.54 12.64
N ALA A 19 -11.90 -15.12 12.03
CA ALA A 19 -11.51 -15.62 10.71
C ALA A 19 -11.06 -17.08 10.80
N THR A 20 -11.58 -17.92 9.92
CA THR A 20 -11.25 -19.34 9.88
C THR A 20 -10.73 -19.76 8.51
N VAL A 21 -9.93 -20.82 8.49
CA VAL A 21 -9.47 -21.44 7.22
C VAL A 21 -10.63 -21.80 6.33
N GLY A 22 -11.72 -22.35 6.91
CA GLY A 22 -12.94 -22.70 6.18
C GLY A 22 -13.61 -21.52 5.47
N GLN A 23 -13.45 -20.31 5.97
CA GLN A 23 -13.96 -19.09 5.35
C GLN A 23 -12.95 -18.52 4.33
N LEU A 24 -11.67 -18.54 4.64
CA LEU A 24 -10.63 -17.93 3.80
C LEU A 24 -10.32 -18.75 2.55
N MET A 25 -10.24 -20.07 2.65
CA MET A 25 -9.89 -20.91 1.50
C MET A 25 -10.87 -20.83 0.32
N PRO A 26 -12.20 -20.85 0.52
CA PRO A 26 -13.15 -20.61 -0.58
C PRO A 26 -13.00 -19.21 -1.20
N LEU A 27 -12.72 -18.19 -0.40
CA LEU A 27 -12.48 -16.82 -0.87
C LEU A 27 -11.22 -16.76 -1.76
N PHE A 28 -10.11 -17.36 -1.30
CA PHE A 28 -8.87 -17.43 -2.06
C PHE A 28 -9.04 -18.24 -3.36
N ALA A 29 -9.78 -19.35 -3.33
CA ALA A 29 -10.07 -20.12 -4.53
C ALA A 29 -10.84 -19.29 -5.57
N GLN A 30 -11.87 -18.54 -5.16
CA GLN A 30 -12.63 -17.65 -6.03
C GLN A 30 -11.76 -16.53 -6.60
N LEU A 31 -10.94 -15.90 -5.76
CA LEU A 31 -10.03 -14.83 -6.18
C LEU A 31 -8.99 -15.35 -7.17
N ARG A 32 -8.36 -16.50 -6.88
CA ARG A 32 -7.39 -17.17 -7.77
C ARG A 32 -8.00 -17.48 -9.12
N ALA A 33 -9.23 -18.01 -9.14
CA ALA A 33 -9.93 -18.34 -10.38
C ALA A 33 -10.14 -17.14 -11.31
N ARG A 34 -10.14 -15.90 -10.77
CA ARG A 34 -10.24 -14.65 -11.53
C ARG A 34 -8.87 -14.04 -11.84
N LEU A 35 -7.96 -14.01 -10.87
CA LEU A 35 -6.65 -13.36 -11.01
C LEU A 35 -5.73 -14.10 -11.97
N VAL A 36 -5.64 -15.42 -11.90
CA VAL A 36 -4.71 -16.19 -12.73
C VAL A 36 -5.03 -16.05 -14.24
N PRO A 37 -6.30 -16.19 -14.70
CA PRO A 37 -6.61 -15.92 -16.10
C PRO A 37 -6.36 -14.47 -16.53
N LEU A 38 -6.61 -13.51 -15.64
CA LEU A 38 -6.34 -12.10 -15.92
C LEU A 38 -4.83 -11.86 -16.08
N LEU A 39 -4.00 -12.37 -15.18
CA LEU A 39 -2.54 -12.28 -15.27
C LEU A 39 -2.02 -12.90 -16.58
N LYS A 40 -2.52 -14.08 -16.96
CA LYS A 40 -2.15 -14.71 -18.24
C LYS A 40 -2.52 -13.83 -19.44
N ARG A 41 -3.67 -13.18 -19.41
CA ARG A 41 -4.08 -12.24 -20.47
C ARG A 41 -3.17 -11.02 -20.53
N VAL A 42 -2.80 -10.45 -19.38
CA VAL A 42 -1.88 -9.33 -19.29
C VAL A 42 -0.50 -9.72 -19.85
N GLN A 43 0.02 -10.89 -19.46
CA GLN A 43 1.30 -11.40 -19.94
C GLN A 43 1.31 -11.71 -21.45
N ALA A 44 0.16 -12.10 -22.01
CA ALA A 44 0.01 -12.35 -23.45
C ALA A 44 -0.26 -11.07 -24.27
N SER A 45 -0.40 -9.92 -23.59
CA SER A 45 -0.64 -8.63 -24.25
C SER A 45 0.59 -8.18 -25.03
N THR A 46 0.36 -7.65 -26.22
CA THR A 46 1.41 -6.99 -27.03
C THR A 46 1.66 -5.53 -26.65
N VAL A 47 0.89 -5.00 -25.70
CA VAL A 47 1.07 -3.63 -25.19
C VAL A 47 2.34 -3.56 -24.38
N SER A 48 3.31 -2.75 -24.81
CA SER A 48 4.52 -2.43 -24.06
C SER A 48 4.29 -1.16 -23.25
N ILE A 49 4.54 -1.23 -21.95
CA ILE A 49 4.47 -0.09 -21.05
C ILE A 49 5.91 0.29 -20.70
N ASP A 50 6.29 1.53 -21.03
CA ASP A 50 7.57 2.12 -20.62
C ASP A 50 7.39 2.75 -19.22
N ASP A 51 8.14 2.24 -18.25
CA ASP A 51 8.18 2.73 -16.87
C ASP A 51 9.47 3.47 -16.53
N SER A 52 10.34 3.75 -17.53
CA SER A 52 11.62 4.42 -17.34
C SER A 52 11.50 5.77 -16.62
N CYS A 53 10.38 6.47 -16.81
CA CYS A 53 10.09 7.73 -16.15
C CYS A 53 10.01 7.63 -14.62
N LEU A 54 9.88 6.44 -14.05
CA LEU A 54 9.84 6.20 -12.60
C LEU A 54 11.22 5.98 -11.98
N HIS A 55 12.27 5.78 -12.81
CA HIS A 55 13.59 5.30 -12.40
C HIS A 55 14.71 6.33 -12.66
N TYR A 56 14.38 7.57 -12.94
CA TYR A 56 15.36 8.66 -12.99
C TYR A 56 15.88 9.02 -11.59
N ALA A 57 16.90 9.86 -11.53
CA ALA A 57 17.36 10.38 -10.24
C ALA A 57 16.39 11.44 -9.71
N PHE A 58 15.64 11.09 -8.68
CA PHE A 58 14.69 11.94 -7.98
C PHE A 58 15.30 12.41 -6.65
N ASP A 59 15.30 13.72 -6.42
CA ASP A 59 15.81 14.31 -5.18
C ASP A 59 15.04 13.78 -3.96
N HIS A 60 15.74 13.33 -2.93
CA HIS A 60 15.17 12.73 -1.72
C HIS A 60 14.25 13.70 -0.96
N THR A 61 14.68 14.94 -0.78
CA THR A 61 13.90 15.94 -0.04
C THR A 61 12.59 16.24 -0.76
N LYS A 62 12.64 16.41 -2.07
CA LYS A 62 11.44 16.66 -2.88
C LYS A 62 10.48 15.47 -2.90
N GLN A 63 10.97 14.23 -2.84
CA GLN A 63 10.10 13.06 -2.71
C GLN A 63 9.32 13.10 -1.40
N ILE A 64 9.99 13.42 -0.28
CA ILE A 64 9.36 13.54 1.05
C ILE A 64 8.37 14.70 1.08
N GLU A 65 8.75 15.86 0.53
CA GLU A 65 7.87 17.04 0.46
C GLU A 65 6.61 16.76 -0.35
N PHE A 66 6.74 16.06 -1.49
CA PHE A 66 5.59 15.65 -2.28
C PHE A 66 4.72 14.62 -1.55
N GLY A 67 5.33 13.63 -0.88
CA GLY A 67 4.61 12.67 -0.03
C GLY A 67 3.83 13.37 1.09
N ARG A 68 4.45 14.37 1.73
CA ARG A 68 3.79 15.19 2.75
C ARG A 68 2.60 15.99 2.18
N LEU A 69 2.76 16.57 1.00
CA LEU A 69 1.67 17.28 0.30
C LEU A 69 0.49 16.34 0.04
N VAL A 70 0.75 15.13 -0.42
CA VAL A 70 -0.29 14.12 -0.66
C VAL A 70 -0.97 13.73 0.65
N LEU A 71 -0.23 13.48 1.73
CA LEU A 71 -0.78 13.15 3.05
C LEU A 71 -1.73 14.26 3.57
N VAL A 72 -1.34 15.53 3.43
CA VAL A 72 -2.20 16.66 3.79
C VAL A 72 -3.50 16.66 2.96
N ALA A 73 -3.38 16.42 1.66
CA ALA A 73 -4.55 16.35 0.77
C ALA A 73 -5.47 15.15 1.05
N MET A 74 -4.92 14.05 1.56
CA MET A 74 -5.70 12.91 2.07
C MET A 74 -6.45 13.24 3.36
N GLY A 75 -6.03 14.27 4.10
CA GLY A 75 -6.62 14.67 5.38
C GLY A 75 -5.81 14.25 6.61
N TYR A 76 -4.58 13.76 6.42
CA TYR A 76 -3.70 13.44 7.53
C TYR A 76 -3.29 14.72 8.27
N ASP A 77 -3.54 14.74 9.58
CA ASP A 77 -3.29 15.88 10.45
C ASP A 77 -1.86 15.80 11.03
N PHE A 78 -0.99 16.70 10.58
CA PHE A 78 0.39 16.79 11.06
C PHE A 78 0.54 17.42 12.45
N GLU A 79 -0.50 18.05 13.01
CA GLU A 79 -0.51 18.46 14.43
C GLU A 79 -0.75 17.25 15.36
N ARG A 80 -1.23 16.13 14.79
CA ARG A 80 -1.51 14.90 15.48
C ARG A 80 -0.61 13.75 15.02
N GLY A 81 0.50 14.07 14.34
CA GLY A 81 1.42 13.05 13.84
C GLY A 81 2.59 13.63 13.07
N ARG A 82 3.41 12.73 12.52
CA ARG A 82 4.60 13.12 11.76
C ARG A 82 4.92 12.09 10.69
N LEU A 83 5.68 12.53 9.68
CA LEU A 83 6.28 11.66 8.65
C LEU A 83 7.80 11.61 8.88
N ASP A 84 8.34 10.40 9.03
CA ASP A 84 9.77 10.14 9.19
C ASP A 84 10.27 9.11 8.18
N LEU A 85 11.58 8.85 8.18
CA LEU A 85 12.21 7.82 7.37
C LEU A 85 12.44 6.54 8.17
N SER A 86 12.23 5.39 7.53
CA SER A 86 12.57 4.08 8.08
C SER A 86 13.04 3.14 6.97
N ALA A 87 13.74 2.06 7.35
CA ALA A 87 14.18 1.03 6.41
C ALA A 87 12.98 0.28 5.79
N HIS A 88 11.93 0.07 6.58
CA HIS A 88 10.66 -0.49 6.15
C HIS A 88 9.55 0.45 6.60
N PRO A 89 8.73 0.99 5.69
CA PRO A 89 7.62 1.87 6.05
C PRO A 89 6.67 1.22 7.03
N PHE A 90 6.17 1.98 7.98
CA PHE A 90 5.17 1.55 8.95
C PHE A 90 4.42 2.73 9.55
N THR A 91 3.24 2.46 10.08
CA THR A 91 2.47 3.37 10.92
C THR A 91 2.48 2.88 12.36
N THR A 92 2.61 3.79 13.31
CA THR A 92 2.46 3.50 14.74
C THR A 92 1.61 4.57 15.40
N SER A 93 0.70 4.14 16.26
CA SER A 93 -0.20 5.00 17.00
C SER A 93 0.04 4.83 18.51
N PHE A 94 0.30 5.92 19.20
CA PHE A 94 0.36 5.96 20.66
C PHE A 94 -0.94 6.48 21.25
N HIS A 95 -1.65 7.28 20.49
CA HIS A 95 -2.95 7.85 20.80
C HIS A 95 -3.54 8.40 19.49
N PRO A 96 -4.87 8.54 19.32
CA PRO A 96 -5.44 9.18 18.12
C PRO A 96 -4.93 10.59 17.82
N THR A 97 -4.28 11.24 18.79
CA THR A 97 -3.60 12.53 18.63
C THR A 97 -2.07 12.44 18.52
N ASP A 98 -1.50 11.22 18.44
CA ASP A 98 -0.07 10.98 18.18
C ASP A 98 0.06 9.72 17.30
N VAL A 99 -0.18 9.89 16.01
CA VAL A 99 -0.10 8.83 14.99
C VAL A 99 1.06 9.16 14.05
N ARG A 100 2.04 8.29 13.97
CA ARG A 100 3.28 8.53 13.22
C ARG A 100 3.38 7.57 12.05
N VAL A 101 3.69 8.12 10.88
CA VAL A 101 3.89 7.37 9.64
C VAL A 101 5.34 7.47 9.19
N THR A 102 5.85 6.42 8.57
CA THR A 102 7.19 6.45 8.01
C THR A 102 7.17 6.09 6.53
N THR A 103 8.19 6.52 5.82
CA THR A 103 8.42 6.16 4.42
C THR A 103 9.88 5.77 4.21
N ARG A 104 10.18 5.22 3.04
CA ARG A 104 11.55 5.01 2.56
C ARG A 104 11.75 5.74 1.25
N VAL A 105 12.95 6.21 1.00
CA VAL A 105 13.28 6.98 -0.20
C VAL A 105 14.43 6.32 -0.93
N PHE A 106 14.22 6.05 -2.21
CA PHE A 106 15.27 5.63 -3.13
C PHE A 106 15.38 6.66 -4.25
N GLU A 107 16.62 7.00 -4.61
CA GLU A 107 16.88 8.00 -5.65
C GLU A 107 16.26 7.61 -7.00
N LYS A 108 16.29 6.31 -7.34
CA LYS A 108 15.85 5.78 -8.64
C LYS A 108 14.57 4.94 -8.56
N ASP A 109 13.73 5.22 -7.59
CA ASP A 109 12.46 4.52 -7.42
C ASP A 109 11.44 5.47 -6.76
N LEU A 110 10.86 6.33 -7.58
CA LEU A 110 9.83 7.28 -7.14
C LEU A 110 8.60 6.58 -6.53
N PRO A 111 8.09 5.46 -7.09
CA PRO A 111 6.96 4.74 -6.54
C PRO A 111 7.13 4.30 -5.09
N SER A 112 8.33 3.89 -4.69
CA SER A 112 8.59 3.39 -3.34
C SER A 112 8.26 4.42 -2.25
N CYS A 113 8.71 5.66 -2.38
CA CYS A 113 8.39 6.73 -1.44
C CYS A 113 6.92 7.13 -1.52
N LEU A 114 6.43 7.33 -2.73
CA LEU A 114 5.08 7.86 -2.98
C LEU A 114 3.99 6.92 -2.47
N PHE A 115 4.04 5.65 -2.87
CA PHE A 115 3.00 4.69 -2.49
C PHE A 115 3.12 4.24 -1.05
N SER A 116 4.31 4.21 -0.46
CA SER A 116 4.42 4.00 0.98
C SER A 116 3.84 5.17 1.79
N CYS A 117 4.02 6.43 1.37
CA CYS A 117 3.35 7.56 2.02
C CYS A 117 1.83 7.43 1.96
N ILE A 118 1.28 7.05 0.80
CA ILE A 118 -0.18 6.90 0.64
C ILE A 118 -0.70 5.71 1.46
N HIS A 119 0.01 4.58 1.46
CA HIS A 119 -0.32 3.39 2.21
C HIS A 119 -0.33 3.67 3.73
N GLU A 120 0.78 4.16 4.25
CA GLU A 120 0.91 4.49 5.67
C GLU A 120 -0.02 5.64 6.07
N GLY A 121 -0.28 6.57 5.15
CA GLY A 121 -1.30 7.59 5.31
C GLY A 121 -2.70 7.02 5.50
N GLY A 122 -3.04 5.95 4.80
CA GLY A 122 -4.31 5.23 4.97
C GLY A 122 -4.46 4.62 6.37
N HIS A 123 -3.42 3.97 6.87
CA HIS A 123 -3.34 3.52 8.26
C HIS A 123 -3.44 4.68 9.24
N GLY A 124 -2.68 5.76 8.98
CA GLY A 124 -2.65 6.94 9.83
C GLY A 124 -3.99 7.66 9.94
N LEU A 125 -4.73 7.76 8.84
CA LEU A 125 -6.08 8.35 8.83
C LEU A 125 -7.06 7.52 9.65
N TYR A 126 -6.96 6.18 9.57
CA TYR A 126 -7.79 5.31 10.38
C TYR A 126 -7.54 5.51 11.87
N ASP A 127 -6.27 5.52 12.30
CA ASP A 127 -5.90 5.72 13.70
C ASP A 127 -6.23 7.13 14.20
N GLN A 128 -6.01 8.17 13.40
CA GLN A 128 -6.42 9.55 13.73
C GLN A 128 -7.94 9.72 13.80
N GLY A 129 -8.69 8.84 13.12
CA GLY A 129 -10.16 8.80 13.11
C GLY A 129 -10.77 8.11 14.33
N LEU A 130 -9.99 7.37 15.13
CA LEU A 130 -10.47 6.74 16.34
C LEU A 130 -10.86 7.79 17.39
N ASP A 131 -11.95 7.53 18.10
CA ASP A 131 -12.46 8.46 19.10
C ASP A 131 -11.60 8.42 20.39
N PRO A 132 -10.89 9.52 20.72
CA PRO A 132 -9.99 9.55 21.87
C PRO A 132 -10.69 9.35 23.22
N ARG A 133 -12.03 9.52 23.28
CA ARG A 133 -12.81 9.24 24.50
C ARG A 133 -12.78 7.78 24.90
N TYR A 134 -12.52 6.89 23.94
CA TYR A 134 -12.46 5.44 24.17
C TYR A 134 -11.05 4.89 24.22
N TYR A 135 -10.04 5.76 24.18
CA TYR A 135 -8.64 5.35 24.27
C TYR A 135 -8.39 4.44 25.47
N GLY A 136 -7.63 3.37 25.28
CA GLY A 136 -7.34 2.35 26.30
C GLY A 136 -8.51 1.37 26.56
N SER A 137 -9.55 1.41 25.72
CA SER A 137 -10.63 0.43 25.74
C SER A 137 -10.78 -0.23 24.36
N PRO A 138 -11.45 -1.40 24.25
CA PRO A 138 -11.67 -2.06 22.97
C PRO A 138 -12.43 -1.22 21.93
N LEU A 139 -13.20 -0.22 22.36
CA LEU A 139 -13.90 0.71 21.45
C LEU A 139 -12.99 1.78 20.86
N GLY A 140 -11.81 2.00 21.45
CA GLY A 140 -10.80 2.95 20.99
C GLY A 140 -9.67 2.32 20.19
N GLU A 141 -9.81 1.03 19.82
CA GLU A 141 -8.81 0.29 19.05
C GLU A 141 -9.36 -0.08 17.67
N SER A 142 -8.47 -0.48 16.78
CA SER A 142 -8.86 -0.98 15.45
C SER A 142 -9.66 -2.29 15.58
N VAL A 143 -10.66 -2.45 14.71
CA VAL A 143 -11.52 -3.64 14.72
C VAL A 143 -10.73 -4.92 14.45
N SER A 144 -9.81 -4.88 13.51
CA SER A 144 -8.92 -5.99 13.15
C SER A 144 -7.77 -5.50 12.29
N LEU A 145 -6.72 -6.31 12.16
CA LEU A 145 -5.59 -6.01 11.28
C LEU A 145 -6.03 -5.98 9.80
N GLY A 146 -6.92 -6.89 9.40
CA GLY A 146 -7.45 -6.92 8.03
C GLY A 146 -8.27 -5.67 7.70
N PHE A 147 -9.06 -5.16 8.64
CA PHE A 147 -9.79 -3.91 8.44
C PHE A 147 -8.84 -2.71 8.37
N HIS A 148 -7.82 -2.67 9.21
CA HIS A 148 -6.78 -1.64 9.22
C HIS A 148 -6.01 -1.61 7.89
N GLU A 149 -5.58 -2.78 7.39
CA GLU A 149 -4.93 -2.91 6.08
C GLU A 149 -5.88 -2.58 4.92
N SER A 150 -7.19 -2.78 5.08
CA SER A 150 -8.15 -2.40 4.05
C SER A 150 -8.18 -0.89 3.80
N GLN A 151 -7.90 -0.09 4.83
CA GLN A 151 -7.83 1.38 4.71
C GLN A 151 -6.56 1.81 3.97
N SER A 152 -5.42 1.22 4.28
CA SER A 152 -4.18 1.49 3.55
C SER A 152 -4.29 1.08 2.07
N ARG A 153 -4.87 -0.09 1.80
CA ARG A 153 -5.09 -0.58 0.43
C ARG A 153 -6.14 0.22 -0.34
N LEU A 154 -7.18 0.71 0.33
CA LEU A 154 -8.12 1.64 -0.29
C LEU A 154 -7.39 2.87 -0.81
N TRP A 155 -6.58 3.50 0.03
CA TRP A 155 -5.84 4.69 -0.35
C TRP A 155 -4.75 4.41 -1.38
N GLU A 156 -3.92 3.38 -1.20
CA GLU A 156 -2.86 3.04 -2.13
C GLU A 156 -3.40 2.59 -3.49
N ASN A 157 -4.27 1.57 -3.51
CA ASN A 157 -4.64 0.90 -4.75
C ASN A 157 -5.87 1.56 -5.42
N CYS A 158 -6.96 1.80 -4.65
CA CYS A 158 -8.18 2.31 -5.26
C CYS A 158 -8.11 3.82 -5.53
N VAL A 159 -7.42 4.59 -4.67
CA VAL A 159 -7.30 6.04 -4.81
C VAL A 159 -5.97 6.40 -5.48
N GLY A 160 -4.84 6.10 -4.84
CA GLY A 160 -3.50 6.54 -5.25
C GLY A 160 -3.03 6.00 -6.61
N ARG A 161 -3.54 4.83 -7.03
CA ARG A 161 -3.26 4.28 -8.37
C ARG A 161 -4.33 4.62 -9.39
N SER A 162 -5.35 5.41 -9.03
CA SER A 162 -6.44 5.76 -9.95
C SER A 162 -6.04 6.86 -10.93
N ARG A 163 -6.65 6.83 -12.12
CA ARG A 163 -6.47 7.89 -13.12
C ARG A 163 -6.97 9.25 -12.60
N ALA A 164 -8.06 9.28 -11.84
CA ALA A 164 -8.62 10.51 -11.29
C ALA A 164 -7.64 11.20 -10.31
N PHE A 165 -7.00 10.42 -9.44
CA PHE A 165 -5.97 10.94 -8.54
C PHE A 165 -4.84 11.61 -9.33
N TRP A 166 -4.33 10.97 -10.38
CA TRP A 166 -3.22 11.51 -11.16
C TRP A 166 -3.62 12.69 -12.04
N HIS A 167 -4.85 12.80 -12.49
CA HIS A 167 -5.31 14.03 -13.13
C HIS A 167 -5.22 15.25 -12.19
N CYS A 168 -5.40 15.05 -10.88
CA CYS A 168 -5.26 16.12 -9.88
C CYS A 168 -3.79 16.37 -9.49
N PHE A 169 -3.03 15.30 -9.21
CA PHE A 169 -1.71 15.42 -8.59
C PHE A 169 -0.54 15.44 -9.57
N TYR A 170 -0.71 14.92 -10.79
CA TYR A 170 0.38 14.85 -11.76
C TYR A 170 0.96 16.22 -12.16
N PRO A 171 0.16 17.29 -12.35
CA PRO A 171 0.72 18.62 -12.62
C PRO A 171 1.66 19.12 -11.50
N LEU A 172 1.34 18.82 -10.24
CA LEU A 172 2.18 19.16 -9.09
C LEU A 172 3.44 18.29 -9.04
N LEU A 173 3.31 16.99 -9.32
CA LEU A 173 4.45 16.09 -9.41
C LEU A 173 5.42 16.53 -10.52
N GLN A 174 4.90 16.91 -11.67
CA GLN A 174 5.68 17.40 -12.80
C GLN A 174 6.38 18.74 -12.49
N GLN A 175 5.74 19.62 -11.73
CA GLN A 175 6.37 20.85 -11.22
C GLN A 175 7.48 20.55 -10.21
N THR A 176 7.32 19.53 -9.38
CA THR A 176 8.32 19.09 -8.40
C THR A 176 9.56 18.48 -9.10
N PHE A 177 9.33 17.72 -10.17
CA PHE A 177 10.35 16.99 -10.93
C PHE A 177 10.32 17.33 -12.43
N PRO A 178 10.53 18.60 -12.82
CA PRO A 178 10.32 19.06 -14.19
C PRO A 178 11.28 18.45 -15.21
N GLN A 179 12.48 18.06 -14.79
CA GLN A 179 13.45 17.45 -15.69
C GLN A 179 13.16 15.95 -15.92
N GLN A 180 12.85 15.23 -14.83
CA GLN A 180 12.59 13.79 -14.85
C GLN A 180 11.29 13.45 -15.58
N LEU A 181 10.29 14.30 -15.46
CA LEU A 181 8.97 14.10 -16.04
C LEU A 181 8.72 14.98 -17.30
N ALA A 182 9.79 15.56 -17.87
CA ALA A 182 9.71 16.32 -19.09
C ALA A 182 9.16 15.45 -20.25
N GLY A 183 8.08 15.91 -20.88
CA GLY A 183 7.47 15.19 -21.99
C GLY A 183 6.69 13.94 -21.64
N VAL A 184 6.63 13.55 -20.36
CA VAL A 184 5.79 12.44 -19.90
C VAL A 184 4.37 12.93 -19.68
N SER A 185 3.41 12.32 -20.35
CA SER A 185 1.99 12.64 -20.15
C SER A 185 1.44 11.94 -18.88
N VAL A 186 0.32 12.46 -18.36
CA VAL A 186 -0.37 11.81 -17.23
C VAL A 186 -0.77 10.37 -17.56
N ASP A 187 -1.14 10.08 -18.80
CA ASP A 187 -1.54 8.74 -19.23
C ASP A 187 -0.35 7.78 -19.29
N GLN A 188 0.82 8.25 -19.72
CA GLN A 188 2.06 7.46 -19.68
C GLN A 188 2.48 7.18 -18.24
N PHE A 189 2.47 8.18 -17.36
CA PHE A 189 2.74 8.03 -15.95
C PHE A 189 1.76 7.06 -15.27
N TYR A 190 0.45 7.21 -15.54
CA TYR A 190 -0.57 6.30 -15.05
C TYR A 190 -0.35 4.85 -15.50
N ALA A 191 0.01 4.64 -16.76
CA ALA A 191 0.35 3.32 -17.26
C ALA A 191 1.58 2.74 -16.56
N ALA A 192 2.63 3.56 -16.39
CA ALA A 192 3.89 3.16 -15.74
C ALA A 192 3.68 2.68 -14.29
N ILE A 193 2.97 3.46 -13.46
CA ILE A 193 2.73 3.11 -12.05
C ILE A 193 1.79 1.91 -11.85
N ASN A 194 1.04 1.52 -12.89
CA ASN A 194 0.13 0.38 -12.88
C ASN A 194 0.65 -0.80 -13.74
N ARG A 195 1.93 -0.76 -14.14
CA ARG A 195 2.54 -1.86 -14.87
C ARG A 195 2.53 -3.13 -14.04
N VAL A 196 2.07 -4.22 -14.63
CA VAL A 196 2.09 -5.55 -14.00
C VAL A 196 3.40 -6.24 -14.33
N THR A 197 4.18 -6.53 -13.29
CA THR A 197 5.48 -7.20 -13.42
C THR A 197 5.61 -8.28 -12.34
N PRO A 198 5.31 -9.54 -12.64
CA PRO A 198 5.47 -10.62 -11.66
C PRO A 198 6.89 -10.66 -11.10
N SER A 199 7.01 -10.72 -9.79
CA SER A 199 8.29 -10.78 -9.07
C SER A 199 8.22 -11.84 -7.98
N LEU A 200 9.38 -12.20 -7.40
CA LEU A 200 9.46 -13.15 -6.29
C LEU A 200 9.35 -12.45 -4.92
N ILE A 201 9.33 -11.12 -4.89
CA ILE A 201 9.33 -10.33 -3.65
C ILE A 201 7.93 -9.76 -3.43
N ARG A 202 7.23 -10.25 -2.39
CA ARG A 202 5.86 -9.83 -2.08
C ARG A 202 5.72 -8.32 -1.85
N VAL A 203 6.62 -7.72 -1.09
CA VAL A 203 6.55 -6.29 -0.74
C VAL A 203 6.76 -5.35 -1.93
N GLU A 204 7.29 -5.87 -3.04
CA GLU A 204 7.49 -5.13 -4.29
C GLU A 204 6.44 -5.55 -5.36
N ALA A 205 5.50 -6.45 -5.02
CA ALA A 205 4.53 -6.96 -5.96
C ALA A 205 3.52 -5.88 -6.35
N ASP A 206 3.18 -5.85 -7.64
CA ASP A 206 2.10 -5.00 -8.15
C ASP A 206 0.72 -5.43 -7.61
N GLU A 207 -0.27 -4.56 -7.78
CA GLU A 207 -1.63 -4.79 -7.26
C GLU A 207 -2.24 -6.12 -7.73
N LEU A 208 -2.00 -6.53 -8.98
CA LEU A 208 -2.56 -7.76 -9.53
C LEU A 208 -1.91 -9.01 -8.93
N THR A 209 -0.60 -9.00 -8.71
CA THR A 209 0.16 -10.17 -8.28
C THR A 209 0.29 -10.28 -6.76
N TYR A 210 0.09 -9.20 -6.00
CA TYR A 210 0.24 -9.17 -4.54
C TYR A 210 -0.55 -10.28 -3.84
N ASN A 211 -1.83 -10.43 -4.15
CA ASN A 211 -2.67 -11.43 -3.52
C ASN A 211 -2.28 -12.89 -3.85
N LEU A 212 -1.62 -13.12 -4.98
CA LEU A 212 -1.09 -14.45 -5.33
C LEU A 212 0.05 -14.86 -4.40
N HIS A 213 0.88 -13.92 -3.95
CA HIS A 213 1.89 -14.17 -2.92
C HIS A 213 1.27 -14.56 -1.57
N ILE A 214 0.17 -13.91 -1.17
CA ILE A 214 -0.55 -14.26 0.05
C ILE A 214 -1.10 -15.69 -0.04
N MET A 215 -1.76 -16.03 -1.14
CA MET A 215 -2.32 -17.36 -1.35
C MET A 215 -1.23 -18.44 -1.32
N LEU A 216 -0.09 -18.19 -1.98
CA LEU A 216 1.04 -19.12 -2.00
C LEU A 216 1.59 -19.34 -0.58
N ARG A 217 1.76 -18.29 0.22
CA ARG A 217 2.21 -18.43 1.61
C ARG A 217 1.24 -19.26 2.43
N VAL A 218 -0.05 -18.97 2.33
CA VAL A 218 -1.07 -19.74 3.06
C VAL A 218 -1.03 -21.22 2.67
N GLU A 219 -0.83 -21.56 1.39
CA GLU A 219 -0.70 -22.94 0.93
C GLU A 219 0.56 -23.65 1.42
N ILE A 220 1.66 -22.92 1.62
CA ILE A 220 2.93 -23.49 2.11
C ILE A 220 2.92 -23.67 3.63
N GLU A 221 2.23 -22.76 4.35
CA GLU A 221 2.20 -22.73 5.82
C GLU A 221 1.09 -23.63 6.42
N GLN A 222 0.26 -24.28 5.60
CA GLN A 222 -0.70 -25.31 5.99
C GLN A 222 0.00 -26.64 6.34
#